data_455f3288c4613838c8afc428bee5da18
#
_entry.id   455f3288c4613838c8afc428bee5da18
#
_cell.length_a   1.000
_cell.length_b   1.000
_cell.length_c   1.000
_cell.angle_alpha   90.00
_cell.angle_beta   90.00
_cell.angle_gamma   90.00
#
_symmetry.space_group_name_H-M   'P 1'
#
loop_
_entity.id
_entity.type
_entity.pdbx_description
1 polymer ?
#
loop_
_entity_poly.entity_id
_entity_poly.type
_entity_poly.pdbx_seq_one_letter_code
_entity_poly.pdbx_strand_id
1 'polypeptide(L)'
;MIRSALAFVIFAAFAFASPAHAQLSDAQKMARNKKNVVEFYNAVLNEKNFEKAKTYVGATYIQHNPIGADGLEGIQGFINFLREKFPNNKSEIKRIFAEGNYVIVHVHAVRNPGSDERGFAIFDLFRLDDDGKVVEHWDAVQAIPDPATAKNKNGMF
;
A
#
# COMPACT_ATOMS: atom_id res chain seq x y z
N MET A 1 -8.12 -83.19 -2.23
CA MET A 1 -7.94 -82.19 -1.18
C MET A 1 -7.26 -80.96 -1.82
N ILE A 2 -8.06 -79.93 -2.16
CA ILE A 2 -7.61 -78.71 -2.84
C ILE A 2 -7.48 -77.67 -1.75
N ARG A 3 -6.26 -77.11 -1.48
CA ARG A 3 -6.00 -76.03 -0.55
C ARG A 3 -6.05 -74.70 -1.31
N SER A 4 -7.10 -73.87 -1.10
CA SER A 4 -7.20 -72.51 -1.61
C SER A 4 -6.34 -71.62 -0.75
N ALA A 5 -5.37 -70.93 -1.33
CA ALA A 5 -4.60 -69.89 -0.71
C ALA A 5 -5.31 -68.54 -0.93
N LEU A 6 -5.71 -67.88 0.14
CA LEU A 6 -6.31 -66.52 0.12
C LEU A 6 -5.18 -65.50 0.15
N ALA A 7 -4.99 -64.77 -0.95
CA ALA A 7 -4.03 -63.67 -0.99
C ALA A 7 -4.66 -62.40 -0.43
N PHE A 8 -4.12 -61.86 0.69
CA PHE A 8 -4.49 -60.57 1.24
C PHE A 8 -3.73 -59.48 0.49
N VAL A 9 -4.44 -58.65 -0.28
CA VAL A 9 -3.88 -57.42 -0.87
C VAL A 9 -4.02 -56.29 0.13
N ILE A 10 -2.91 -55.84 0.71
CA ILE A 10 -2.88 -54.64 1.58
C ILE A 10 -2.80 -53.40 0.69
N PHE A 11 -3.88 -52.63 0.63
CA PHE A 11 -3.89 -51.31 0.00
C PHE A 11 -3.28 -50.30 0.98
N ALA A 12 -2.05 -49.86 0.74
CA ALA A 12 -1.45 -48.74 1.47
C ALA A 12 -2.01 -47.43 0.90
N ALA A 13 -2.90 -46.76 1.66
CA ALA A 13 -3.39 -45.43 1.33
C ALA A 13 -2.27 -44.42 1.62
N PHE A 14 -1.62 -43.89 0.60
CA PHE A 14 -0.73 -42.74 0.70
C PHE A 14 -1.60 -41.47 0.89
N ALA A 15 -1.68 -40.98 2.10
CA ALA A 15 -2.25 -39.65 2.37
C ALA A 15 -1.25 -38.59 1.88
N PHE A 16 -1.55 -37.94 0.76
CA PHE A 16 -0.85 -36.73 0.34
C PHE A 16 -1.26 -35.57 1.29
N ALA A 17 -0.42 -35.28 2.26
CA ALA A 17 -0.55 -34.06 3.04
C ALA A 17 -0.22 -32.88 2.14
N SER A 18 -1.25 -32.13 1.70
CA SER A 18 -1.04 -30.83 1.06
C SER A 18 -0.28 -29.92 2.04
N PRO A 19 0.76 -29.18 1.60
CA PRO A 19 1.43 -28.23 2.47
C PRO A 19 0.42 -27.18 2.91
N ALA A 20 0.07 -27.18 4.20
CA ALA A 20 -0.71 -26.11 4.79
C ALA A 20 0.10 -24.83 4.64
N HIS A 21 -0.36 -23.89 3.82
CA HIS A 21 0.22 -22.55 3.79
C HIS A 21 0.01 -21.95 5.19
N ALA A 22 1.11 -21.75 5.91
CA ALA A 22 1.05 -21.17 7.24
C ALA A 22 0.43 -19.76 7.12
N GLN A 23 -0.73 -19.57 7.75
CA GLN A 23 -1.41 -18.28 7.78
C GLN A 23 -0.52 -17.27 8.52
N LEU A 24 -0.31 -16.08 7.93
CA LEU A 24 0.46 -15.01 8.57
C LEU A 24 -0.19 -14.61 9.89
N SER A 25 0.60 -14.37 10.93
CA SER A 25 0.13 -13.72 12.16
C SER A 25 -0.28 -12.29 11.88
N ASP A 26 -1.08 -11.69 12.77
CA ASP A 26 -1.53 -10.28 12.61
C ASP A 26 -0.34 -9.32 12.55
N ALA A 27 0.70 -9.55 13.34
CA ALA A 27 1.94 -8.77 13.30
C ALA A 27 2.63 -8.88 11.93
N GLN A 28 2.68 -10.08 11.34
CA GLN A 28 3.26 -10.30 10.01
C GLN A 28 2.41 -9.65 8.90
N LYS A 29 1.08 -9.72 9.01
CA LYS A 29 0.16 -9.03 8.10
C LYS A 29 0.36 -7.52 8.14
N MET A 30 0.40 -6.92 9.34
CA MET A 30 0.64 -5.49 9.50
C MET A 30 2.01 -5.07 8.97
N ALA A 31 3.07 -5.86 9.19
CA ALA A 31 4.41 -5.59 8.66
C ALA A 31 4.43 -5.62 7.13
N ARG A 32 3.80 -6.65 6.50
CA ARG A 32 3.62 -6.75 5.06
C ARG A 32 2.84 -5.54 4.52
N ASN A 33 1.72 -5.20 5.16
CA ASN A 33 0.86 -4.10 4.73
C ASN A 33 1.59 -2.76 4.75
N LYS A 34 2.35 -2.47 5.82
CA LYS A 34 3.21 -1.28 5.86
C LYS A 34 4.23 -1.25 4.72
N LYS A 35 4.91 -2.37 4.47
CA LYS A 35 5.86 -2.49 3.36
C LYS A 35 5.19 -2.23 2.01
N ASN A 36 4.05 -2.85 1.75
CA ASN A 36 3.33 -2.70 0.49
C ASN A 36 2.84 -1.26 0.25
N VAL A 37 2.37 -0.58 1.31
CA VAL A 37 1.98 0.84 1.22
C VAL A 37 3.19 1.72 0.91
N VAL A 38 4.36 1.49 1.52
CA VAL A 38 5.59 2.24 1.20
C VAL A 38 5.98 2.06 -0.27
N GLU A 39 5.96 0.83 -0.78
CA GLU A 39 6.30 0.54 -2.17
C GLU A 39 5.27 1.14 -3.14
N PHE A 40 3.98 1.01 -2.85
CA PHE A 40 2.90 1.64 -3.62
C PHE A 40 3.06 3.16 -3.66
N TYR A 41 3.26 3.77 -2.49
CA TYR A 41 3.42 5.21 -2.33
C TYR A 41 4.61 5.73 -3.16
N ASN A 42 5.77 5.08 -3.04
CA ASN A 42 6.95 5.42 -3.83
C ASN A 42 6.72 5.25 -5.34
N ALA A 43 6.10 4.15 -5.74
CA ALA A 43 5.81 3.89 -7.15
C ALA A 43 4.90 4.96 -7.77
N VAL A 44 3.87 5.42 -7.02
CA VAL A 44 2.93 6.46 -7.49
C VAL A 44 3.56 7.86 -7.45
N LEU A 45 4.07 8.27 -6.27
CA LEU A 45 4.42 9.67 -6.00
C LEU A 45 5.84 10.04 -6.42
N ASN A 46 6.81 9.15 -6.16
CA ASN A 46 8.22 9.45 -6.38
C ASN A 46 8.73 8.92 -7.73
N GLU A 47 8.50 7.63 -7.99
CA GLU A 47 8.95 7.00 -9.24
C GLU A 47 8.01 7.29 -10.42
N LYS A 48 6.73 7.61 -10.13
CA LYS A 48 5.68 7.80 -11.13
C LYS A 48 5.57 6.62 -12.10
N ASN A 49 5.73 5.41 -11.56
CA ASN A 49 5.76 4.16 -12.31
C ASN A 49 4.45 3.39 -12.15
N PHE A 50 3.56 3.52 -13.14
CA PHE A 50 2.26 2.86 -13.11
C PHE A 50 2.38 1.33 -13.11
N GLU A 51 3.30 0.76 -13.90
CA GLU A 51 3.46 -0.69 -13.99
C GLU A 51 3.89 -1.31 -12.64
N LYS A 52 4.73 -0.60 -11.89
CA LYS A 52 5.10 -0.98 -10.53
C LYS A 52 3.92 -0.75 -9.57
N ALA A 53 3.28 0.41 -9.61
CA ALA A 53 2.19 0.79 -8.71
C ALA A 53 1.03 -0.22 -8.76
N LYS A 54 0.58 -0.62 -9.96
CA LYS A 54 -0.54 -1.54 -10.15
C LYS A 54 -0.32 -2.92 -9.50
N THR A 55 0.94 -3.33 -9.29
CA THR A 55 1.24 -4.62 -8.64
C THR A 55 0.86 -4.63 -7.16
N TYR A 56 0.66 -3.46 -6.54
CA TYR A 56 0.25 -3.30 -5.15
C TYR A 56 -1.24 -3.00 -4.98
N VAL A 57 -2.00 -2.88 -6.08
CA VAL A 57 -3.43 -2.58 -6.07
C VAL A 57 -4.23 -3.87 -6.18
N GLY A 58 -5.32 -3.97 -5.41
CA GLY A 58 -6.22 -5.11 -5.43
C GLY A 58 -7.22 -5.06 -6.58
N ALA A 59 -8.23 -5.93 -6.52
CA ALA A 59 -9.25 -6.03 -7.57
C ALA A 59 -10.10 -4.75 -7.70
N THR A 60 -10.18 -3.97 -6.63
CA THR A 60 -10.85 -2.66 -6.60
C THR A 60 -9.91 -1.62 -6.01
N TYR A 61 -10.11 -0.35 -6.36
CA TYR A 61 -9.47 0.78 -5.68
C TYR A 61 -10.50 1.90 -5.58
N ILE A 62 -10.94 2.16 -4.35
CA ILE A 62 -11.94 3.19 -4.04
C ILE A 62 -11.19 4.43 -3.55
N GLN A 63 -11.45 5.58 -4.17
CA GLN A 63 -10.81 6.84 -3.85
C GLN A 63 -11.78 7.78 -3.14
N HIS A 64 -11.40 8.24 -1.93
CA HIS A 64 -12.23 9.19 -1.17
C HIS A 64 -11.75 10.65 -1.25
N ASN A 65 -10.58 10.91 -1.86
CA ASN A 65 -10.22 12.28 -2.20
C ASN A 65 -11.12 12.76 -3.34
N PRO A 66 -11.90 13.86 -3.16
CA PRO A 66 -12.93 14.27 -4.13
C PRO A 66 -12.39 14.70 -5.51
N ILE A 67 -11.07 14.91 -5.64
CA ILE A 67 -10.43 15.23 -6.92
C ILE A 67 -9.76 14.03 -7.59
N GLY A 68 -9.74 12.86 -6.93
CA GLY A 68 -9.19 11.62 -7.45
C GLY A 68 -10.29 10.73 -8.05
N ALA A 69 -9.96 9.97 -9.08
CA ALA A 69 -10.86 8.97 -9.64
C ALA A 69 -10.55 7.57 -9.08
N ASP A 70 -11.58 6.70 -9.10
CA ASP A 70 -11.47 5.30 -8.70
C ASP A 70 -10.64 4.47 -9.67
N GLY A 71 -10.20 3.31 -9.20
CA GLY A 71 -9.62 2.25 -10.01
C GLY A 71 -8.20 2.53 -10.52
N LEU A 72 -7.69 1.58 -11.29
CA LEU A 72 -6.35 1.69 -11.89
C LEU A 72 -6.24 2.88 -12.85
N GLU A 73 -7.33 3.21 -13.55
CA GLU A 73 -7.37 4.36 -14.47
C GLU A 73 -7.20 5.68 -13.72
N GLY A 74 -7.80 5.81 -12.52
CA GLY A 74 -7.62 6.95 -11.64
C GLY A 74 -6.17 7.11 -11.19
N ILE A 75 -5.52 6.01 -10.77
CA ILE A 75 -4.10 6.00 -10.39
C ILE A 75 -3.22 6.38 -11.58
N GLN A 76 -3.47 5.82 -12.76
CA GLN A 76 -2.71 6.14 -13.97
C GLN A 76 -2.86 7.61 -14.37
N GLY A 77 -4.09 8.12 -14.31
CA GLY A 77 -4.38 9.53 -14.58
C GLY A 77 -3.63 10.46 -13.63
N PHE A 78 -3.61 10.14 -12.34
CA PHE A 78 -2.86 10.89 -11.34
C PHE A 78 -1.34 10.84 -11.57
N ILE A 79 -0.78 9.67 -11.89
CA ILE A 79 0.63 9.53 -12.25
C ILE A 79 0.98 10.38 -13.48
N ASN A 80 0.15 10.38 -14.52
CA ASN A 80 0.36 11.18 -15.71
C ASN A 80 0.30 12.69 -15.39
N PHE A 81 -0.65 13.12 -14.55
CA PHE A 81 -0.73 14.48 -14.06
C PHE A 81 0.56 14.90 -13.32
N LEU A 82 1.09 14.03 -12.42
CA LEU A 82 2.33 14.31 -11.72
C LEU A 82 3.53 14.42 -12.67
N ARG A 83 3.61 13.54 -13.68
CA ARG A 83 4.68 13.60 -14.69
C ARG A 83 4.67 14.90 -15.47
N GLU A 84 3.48 15.37 -15.81
CA GLU A 84 3.31 16.59 -16.61
C GLU A 84 3.52 17.86 -15.78
N LYS A 85 2.87 17.97 -14.64
CA LYS A 85 2.81 19.21 -13.85
C LYS A 85 3.91 19.32 -12.79
N PHE A 86 4.32 18.19 -12.21
CA PHE A 86 5.26 18.14 -11.09
C PHE A 86 6.29 17.02 -11.27
N PRO A 87 7.09 17.05 -12.37
CA PRO A 87 8.03 15.97 -12.69
C PRO A 87 9.04 15.69 -11.58
N ASN A 88 9.39 16.71 -10.81
CA ASN A 88 10.40 16.64 -9.76
C ASN A 88 9.80 16.56 -8.35
N ASN A 89 8.47 16.39 -8.20
CA ASN A 89 7.86 16.31 -6.88
C ASN A 89 8.52 15.23 -6.02
N LYS A 90 8.56 15.46 -4.73
CA LYS A 90 9.11 14.54 -3.74
C LYS A 90 8.13 14.38 -2.57
N SER A 91 7.89 13.14 -2.20
CA SER A 91 7.06 12.77 -1.06
C SER A 91 7.87 11.89 -0.12
N GLU A 92 8.00 12.29 1.14
CA GLU A 92 8.77 11.60 2.17
C GLU A 92 7.85 11.15 3.30
N ILE A 93 7.77 9.84 3.53
CA ILE A 93 7.02 9.27 4.65
C ILE A 93 7.81 9.53 5.94
N LYS A 94 7.26 10.32 6.83
CA LYS A 94 7.85 10.64 8.15
C LYS A 94 7.49 9.62 9.22
N ARG A 95 6.27 9.07 9.17
CA ARG A 95 5.77 8.07 10.12
C ARG A 95 4.82 7.12 9.41
N ILE A 96 4.77 5.87 9.87
CA ILE A 96 3.86 4.85 9.36
C ILE A 96 3.34 3.99 10.50
N PHE A 97 2.03 3.77 10.52
CA PHE A 97 1.33 2.95 11.51
C PHE A 97 0.43 1.95 10.79
N ALA A 98 0.15 0.83 11.44
CA ALA A 98 -0.81 -0.15 10.93
C ALA A 98 -1.63 -0.74 12.06
N GLU A 99 -2.93 -0.93 11.81
CA GLU A 99 -3.85 -1.65 12.65
C GLU A 99 -4.80 -2.49 11.77
N GLY A 100 -4.79 -3.80 11.96
CA GLY A 100 -5.54 -4.72 11.09
C GLY A 100 -5.12 -4.56 9.61
N ASN A 101 -6.11 -4.29 8.77
CA ASN A 101 -5.89 -4.03 7.32
C ASN A 101 -5.65 -2.55 7.00
N TYR A 102 -5.60 -1.66 7.97
CA TYR A 102 -5.40 -0.24 7.73
C TYR A 102 -3.95 0.17 7.96
N VAL A 103 -3.47 1.07 7.10
CA VAL A 103 -2.15 1.69 7.21
C VAL A 103 -2.30 3.19 7.08
N ILE A 104 -1.75 3.93 8.04
CA ILE A 104 -1.67 5.40 8.00
C ILE A 104 -0.22 5.79 7.77
N VAL A 105 0.00 6.73 6.85
CA VAL A 105 1.29 7.40 6.66
C VAL A 105 1.16 8.90 6.92
N HIS A 106 2.15 9.46 7.62
CA HIS A 106 2.33 10.90 7.77
C HIS A 106 3.46 11.34 6.85
N VAL A 107 3.18 12.23 5.93
CA VAL A 107 4.03 12.54 4.78
C VAL A 107 4.34 14.02 4.67
N HIS A 108 5.58 14.34 4.28
CA HIS A 108 5.98 15.63 3.73
C HIS A 108 6.02 15.53 2.20
N ALA A 109 5.14 16.24 1.53
CA ALA A 109 5.10 16.31 0.07
C ALA A 109 5.48 17.72 -0.42
N VAL A 110 6.45 17.79 -1.36
CA VAL A 110 6.87 19.05 -2.02
C VAL A 110 6.71 18.86 -3.51
N ARG A 111 5.97 19.76 -4.17
CA ARG A 111 5.70 19.67 -5.62
C ARG A 111 6.90 20.11 -6.45
N ASN A 112 7.56 21.19 -6.02
CA ASN A 112 8.70 21.80 -6.70
C ASN A 112 9.91 21.90 -5.76
N PRO A 113 10.61 20.79 -5.49
CA PRO A 113 11.81 20.81 -4.66
C PRO A 113 12.85 21.79 -5.21
N GLY A 114 13.46 22.60 -4.32
CA GLY A 114 14.43 23.65 -4.72
C GLY A 114 13.83 25.03 -4.95
N SER A 115 12.48 25.16 -4.89
CA SER A 115 11.79 26.44 -4.77
C SER A 115 11.57 26.82 -3.30
N ASP A 116 10.95 28.00 -3.06
CA ASP A 116 10.53 28.42 -1.71
C ASP A 116 9.27 27.66 -1.22
N GLU A 117 8.80 26.66 -1.97
CA GLU A 117 7.64 25.85 -1.60
C GLU A 117 7.92 25.02 -0.35
N ARG A 118 7.11 25.19 0.68
CA ARG A 118 7.21 24.42 1.93
C ARG A 118 6.54 23.07 1.82
N GLY A 119 5.62 22.93 0.86
CA GLY A 119 4.88 21.71 0.59
C GLY A 119 3.67 21.51 1.51
N PHE A 120 3.36 20.26 1.74
CA PHE A 120 2.16 19.80 2.43
C PHE A 120 2.52 18.76 3.48
N ALA A 121 1.85 18.85 4.63
CA ALA A 121 1.72 17.74 5.57
C ALA A 121 0.46 16.95 5.20
N ILE A 122 0.60 15.66 5.01
CA ILE A 122 -0.48 14.79 4.55
C ILE A 122 -0.60 13.61 5.51
N PHE A 123 -1.83 13.26 5.85
CA PHE A 123 -2.16 11.95 6.41
C PHE A 123 -2.94 11.16 5.37
N ASP A 124 -2.33 10.12 4.85
CA ASP A 124 -2.99 9.17 3.97
C ASP A 124 -3.37 7.91 4.76
N LEU A 125 -4.60 7.46 4.61
CA LEU A 125 -5.11 6.19 5.14
C LEU A 125 -5.39 5.25 3.98
N PHE A 126 -4.83 4.05 4.07
CA PHE A 126 -5.05 2.96 3.12
C PHE A 126 -5.73 1.79 3.81
N ARG A 127 -6.70 1.17 3.14
CA ARG A 127 -7.19 -0.15 3.48
C ARG A 127 -6.64 -1.16 2.47
N LEU A 128 -6.21 -2.31 2.99
CA LEU A 128 -5.66 -3.40 2.19
C LEU A 128 -6.57 -4.63 2.28
N ASP A 129 -6.50 -5.48 1.26
CA ASP A 129 -7.15 -6.78 1.28
C ASP A 129 -6.28 -7.84 2.00
N ASP A 130 -6.77 -9.09 2.02
CA ASP A 130 -6.08 -10.20 2.69
C ASP A 130 -4.74 -10.55 2.04
N ASP A 131 -4.55 -10.23 0.76
CA ASP A 131 -3.29 -10.40 0.03
C ASP A 131 -2.32 -9.23 0.25
N GLY A 132 -2.76 -8.19 0.99
CA GLY A 132 -1.98 -6.99 1.26
C GLY A 132 -1.93 -6.02 0.09
N LYS A 133 -2.95 -6.02 -0.77
CA LYS A 133 -3.11 -5.07 -1.86
C LYS A 133 -3.96 -3.89 -1.41
N VAL A 134 -3.60 -2.69 -1.85
CA VAL A 134 -4.35 -1.47 -1.57
C VAL A 134 -5.67 -1.51 -2.34
N VAL A 135 -6.78 -1.35 -1.64
CA VAL A 135 -8.13 -1.40 -2.19
C VAL A 135 -8.95 -0.13 -1.92
N GLU A 136 -8.45 0.74 -1.04
CA GLU A 136 -9.18 1.96 -0.67
C GLU A 136 -8.24 3.01 -0.07
N HIS A 137 -8.54 4.30 -0.31
CA HIS A 137 -7.67 5.40 0.08
C HIS A 137 -8.47 6.64 0.50
N TRP A 138 -8.06 7.25 1.61
CA TRP A 138 -8.47 8.58 2.11
C TRP A 138 -7.24 9.42 2.36
N ASP A 139 -7.38 10.73 2.31
CA ASP A 139 -6.33 11.65 2.73
C ASP A 139 -6.86 12.91 3.43
N ALA A 140 -5.98 13.53 4.19
CA ALA A 140 -6.16 14.89 4.70
C ALA A 140 -4.88 15.67 4.41
N VAL A 141 -5.02 16.76 3.66
CA VAL A 141 -3.91 17.56 3.14
C VAL A 141 -3.92 18.94 3.79
N GLN A 142 -2.79 19.32 4.41
CA GLN A 142 -2.60 20.65 4.98
C GLN A 142 -1.36 21.30 4.39
N ALA A 143 -1.51 22.53 3.86
CA ALA A 143 -0.37 23.32 3.43
C ALA A 143 0.50 23.72 4.64
N ILE A 144 1.82 23.65 4.49
CA ILE A 144 2.77 24.06 5.53
C ILE A 144 2.86 25.59 5.53
N PRO A 145 2.47 26.26 6.63
CA PRO A 145 2.43 27.71 6.69
C PRO A 145 3.85 28.31 6.74
N ASP A 146 3.95 29.60 6.50
CA ASP A 146 5.16 30.35 6.81
C ASP A 146 5.41 30.30 8.34
N PRO A 147 6.62 29.91 8.79
CA PRO A 147 6.97 29.92 10.21
C PRO A 147 6.75 31.29 10.89
N ALA A 148 6.83 32.39 10.14
CA ALA A 148 6.56 33.72 10.66
C ALA A 148 5.08 33.91 11.05
N THR A 149 4.16 33.14 10.46
CA THR A 149 2.72 33.18 10.74
C THR A 149 2.27 32.10 11.73
N ALA A 150 3.15 31.14 12.02
CA ALA A 150 2.85 30.03 12.92
C ALA A 150 2.82 30.51 14.39
N LYS A 151 1.79 30.08 15.13
CA LYS A 151 1.66 30.44 16.58
C LYS A 151 2.62 29.64 17.47
N ASN A 152 3.28 28.63 16.94
CA ASN A 152 4.29 27.83 17.65
C ASN A 152 5.44 27.47 16.70
N LYS A 153 6.55 26.96 17.25
CA LYS A 153 7.76 26.64 16.50
C LYS A 153 8.05 25.13 16.41
N ASN A 154 7.04 24.29 16.68
CA ASN A 154 7.25 22.82 16.74
C ASN A 154 7.39 22.15 15.36
N GLY A 155 6.97 22.84 14.29
CA GLY A 155 6.88 22.26 12.96
C GLY A 155 5.66 21.32 12.81
N MET A 156 5.58 20.64 11.67
CA MET A 156 4.47 19.73 11.35
C MET A 156 4.90 18.26 11.26
N PHE A 157 6.17 17.95 11.56
CA PHE A 157 6.73 16.59 11.44
C PHE A 157 7.50 16.16 12.69
#